data_e7272f42baf6241cb64e5327e4cd2c70
#
_entry.id   e7272f42baf6241cb64e5327e4cd2c70
#
_cell.length_a   1.000
_cell.length_b   1.000
_cell.length_c   1.000
_cell.angle_alpha   90.00
_cell.angle_beta   90.00
_cell.angle_gamma   90.00
#
_symmetry.space_group_name_H-M   'P 1'
#
loop_
_entity.id
_entity.type
_entity.pdbx_description
1 polymer ?
#
loop_
_entity_poly.entity_id
_entity_poly.type
_entity_poly.pdbx_seq_one_letter_code
_entity_poly.pdbx_strand_id
1 'polypeptide(L)'
;MKHELAGEKIKKELYYAVREIGKEKIQKDISSCIQSSREYIDLLMNKSIDRLISTDQSLDYDRVIGTLSEALLHFMLTISTLPSERKIRLNSELVIDVVIPNLRNLKTNPSKSIIVQFIKQGPELNNVSKLEFIQPNHENIWIVFYRPLSDVK
;
A
#
# COMPACT_ATOMS: atom_id res chain seq x y z
N MET A 1 14.06 -0.46 16.15
CA MET A 1 14.37 -1.90 16.11
C MET A 1 13.15 -2.81 16.26
N LYS A 2 12.41 -2.82 17.36
CA LYS A 2 11.19 -3.66 17.49
C LYS A 2 10.12 -3.37 16.42
N HIS A 3 10.00 -2.12 15.96
CA HIS A 3 9.05 -1.72 14.94
C HIS A 3 9.42 -2.20 13.52
N GLU A 4 10.71 -2.20 13.22
CA GLU A 4 11.24 -2.66 11.94
C GLU A 4 11.09 -4.17 11.78
N LEU A 5 11.41 -4.93 12.84
CA LEU A 5 11.23 -6.37 12.89
C LEU A 5 9.76 -6.81 12.68
N ALA A 6 8.80 -6.06 13.22
CA ALA A 6 7.39 -6.34 13.02
C ALA A 6 6.95 -6.11 11.57
N GLY A 7 7.42 -5.04 10.92
CA GLY A 7 7.15 -4.77 9.51
C GLY A 7 7.70 -5.86 8.59
N GLU A 8 8.93 -6.30 8.83
CA GLU A 8 9.55 -7.39 8.08
C GLU A 8 8.78 -8.71 8.22
N LYS A 9 8.33 -9.03 9.44
CA LYS A 9 7.52 -10.21 9.70
C LYS A 9 6.19 -10.19 8.93
N ILE A 10 5.52 -9.04 8.91
CA ILE A 10 4.27 -8.84 8.20
C ILE A 10 4.46 -9.04 6.69
N LYS A 11 5.48 -8.42 6.10
CA LYS A 11 5.82 -8.59 4.69
C LYS A 11 6.16 -10.03 4.33
N LYS A 12 6.86 -10.71 5.22
CA LYS A 12 7.24 -12.12 5.03
C LYS A 12 6.02 -13.02 4.89
N GLU A 13 4.99 -12.81 5.70
CA GLU A 13 3.74 -13.58 5.60
C GLU A 13 3.00 -13.32 4.28
N LEU A 14 3.02 -12.08 3.78
CA LEU A 14 2.50 -11.79 2.44
C LEU A 14 3.27 -12.56 1.36
N TYR A 15 4.59 -12.59 1.42
CA TYR A 15 5.39 -13.33 0.46
C TYR A 15 5.13 -14.84 0.53
N TYR A 16 4.91 -15.41 1.70
CA TYR A 16 4.50 -16.81 1.82
C TYR A 16 3.14 -17.07 1.16
N ALA A 17 2.17 -16.18 1.38
CA ALA A 17 0.85 -16.30 0.74
C ALA A 17 0.95 -16.22 -0.79
N VAL A 18 1.74 -15.29 -1.32
CA VAL A 18 2.01 -15.17 -2.76
C VAL A 18 2.66 -16.44 -3.30
N ARG A 19 3.65 -16.96 -2.59
CA ARG A 19 4.38 -18.17 -3.01
C ARG A 19 3.48 -19.40 -3.02
N GLU A 20 2.59 -19.50 -2.07
CA GLU A 20 1.63 -20.61 -1.95
C GLU A 20 0.65 -20.67 -3.13
N ILE A 21 0.17 -19.51 -3.60
CA ILE A 21 -0.70 -19.40 -4.77
C ILE A 21 0.11 -19.53 -6.08
N GLY A 22 1.29 -18.94 -6.12
CA GLY A 22 2.17 -18.84 -7.27
C GLY A 22 2.12 -17.46 -7.94
N LYS A 23 3.24 -16.74 -7.89
CA LYS A 23 3.38 -15.40 -8.46
C LYS A 23 3.02 -15.36 -9.94
N GLU A 24 3.47 -16.34 -10.70
CA GLU A 24 3.23 -16.43 -12.15
C GLU A 24 1.74 -16.63 -12.47
N LYS A 25 1.06 -17.45 -11.66
CA LYS A 25 -0.39 -17.64 -11.79
C LYS A 25 -1.14 -16.34 -11.54
N ILE A 26 -0.79 -15.62 -10.47
CA ILE A 26 -1.40 -14.33 -10.15
C ILE A 26 -1.21 -13.34 -11.31
N GLN A 27 0.00 -13.22 -11.82
CA GLN A 27 0.34 -12.33 -12.92
C GLN A 27 -0.46 -12.66 -14.18
N LYS A 28 -0.55 -13.94 -14.53
CA LYS A 28 -1.29 -14.41 -15.69
C LYS A 28 -2.79 -14.11 -15.57
N ASP A 29 -3.38 -14.39 -14.43
CA ASP A 29 -4.80 -14.18 -14.19
C ASP A 29 -5.18 -12.69 -14.24
N ILE A 30 -4.37 -11.82 -13.62
CA ILE A 30 -4.58 -10.38 -13.64
C ILE A 30 -4.41 -9.80 -15.04
N SER A 31 -3.42 -10.26 -15.80
CA SER A 31 -3.18 -9.83 -17.18
C SER A 31 -4.32 -10.24 -18.10
N SER A 32 -5.00 -11.34 -17.82
CA SER A 32 -6.13 -11.84 -18.61
C SER A 32 -7.45 -11.17 -18.24
N CYS A 33 -7.62 -10.81 -16.97
CA CYS A 33 -8.85 -10.20 -16.45
C CYS A 33 -8.54 -9.31 -15.25
N ILE A 34 -8.73 -8.00 -15.41
CA ILE A 34 -8.41 -7.03 -14.35
C ILE A 34 -9.27 -7.22 -13.09
N GLN A 35 -10.48 -7.77 -13.22
CA GLN A 35 -11.34 -8.07 -12.07
C GLN A 35 -10.71 -9.11 -11.14
N SER A 36 -9.86 -9.99 -11.67
CA SER A 36 -9.10 -10.95 -10.86
C SER A 36 -8.20 -10.29 -9.83
N SER A 37 -7.78 -9.05 -10.05
CA SER A 37 -6.95 -8.31 -9.10
C SER A 37 -7.66 -8.12 -7.76
N ARG A 38 -8.95 -7.82 -7.77
CA ARG A 38 -9.75 -7.66 -6.56
C ARG A 38 -9.82 -8.97 -5.76
N GLU A 39 -10.07 -10.08 -6.45
CA GLU A 39 -10.12 -11.40 -5.82
C GLU A 39 -8.80 -11.77 -5.17
N TYR A 40 -7.68 -11.50 -5.85
CA TYR A 40 -6.35 -11.74 -5.30
C TYR A 40 -6.00 -10.81 -4.13
N ILE A 41 -6.42 -9.55 -4.17
CA ILE A 41 -6.23 -8.64 -3.05
C ILE A 41 -6.93 -9.20 -1.80
N ASP A 42 -8.19 -9.58 -1.91
CA ASP A 42 -8.95 -10.14 -0.80
C ASP A 42 -8.33 -11.46 -0.30
N LEU A 43 -7.96 -12.34 -1.21
CA LEU A 43 -7.36 -13.63 -0.88
C LEU A 43 -6.01 -13.48 -0.17
N LEU A 44 -5.13 -12.65 -0.69
CA LEU A 44 -3.80 -12.43 -0.12
C LEU A 44 -3.88 -11.72 1.23
N MET A 45 -4.77 -10.74 1.38
CA MET A 45 -5.00 -10.06 2.67
C MET A 45 -5.48 -11.07 3.71
N ASN A 46 -6.51 -11.84 3.41
CA ASN A 46 -7.09 -12.80 4.35
C ASN A 46 -6.08 -13.90 4.75
N LYS A 47 -5.37 -14.47 3.78
CA LYS A 47 -4.33 -15.47 4.07
C LYS A 47 -3.22 -14.92 4.96
N SER A 48 -2.74 -13.73 4.66
CA SER A 48 -1.66 -13.08 5.42
C SER A 48 -2.10 -12.76 6.85
N ILE A 49 -3.31 -12.23 7.03
CA ILE A 49 -3.87 -11.92 8.35
C ILE A 49 -4.04 -13.18 9.18
N ASP A 50 -4.62 -14.23 8.60
CA ASP A 50 -4.84 -15.51 9.30
C ASP A 50 -3.52 -16.11 9.79
N ARG A 51 -2.47 -16.07 8.97
CA ARG A 51 -1.14 -16.54 9.34
C ARG A 51 -0.52 -15.70 10.46
N LEU A 52 -0.65 -14.38 10.40
CA LEU A 52 -0.11 -13.46 11.40
C LEU A 52 -0.81 -13.64 12.75
N ILE A 53 -2.14 -13.73 12.76
CA ILE A 53 -2.93 -13.94 13.99
C ILE A 53 -2.58 -15.28 14.64
N SER A 54 -2.37 -16.32 13.85
CA SER A 54 -2.04 -17.66 14.37
C SER A 54 -0.61 -17.73 14.93
N THR A 55 0.31 -16.87 14.47
CA THR A 55 1.72 -16.92 14.89
C THR A 55 2.08 -15.90 15.97
N ASP A 56 1.36 -14.78 16.05
CA ASP A 56 1.66 -13.70 17.00
C ASP A 56 0.42 -12.88 17.33
N GLN A 57 -0.19 -13.17 18.48
CA GLN A 57 -1.36 -12.46 18.97
C GLN A 57 -1.05 -11.09 19.57
N SER A 58 0.23 -10.73 19.72
CA SER A 58 0.65 -9.44 20.27
C SER A 58 0.70 -8.32 19.24
N LEU A 59 0.47 -8.63 17.95
CA LEU A 59 0.51 -7.63 16.88
C LEU A 59 -0.73 -6.71 16.91
N ASP A 60 -0.48 -5.42 16.77
CA ASP A 60 -1.54 -4.43 16.59
C ASP A 60 -2.21 -4.63 15.23
N TYR A 61 -3.50 -4.89 15.25
CA TYR A 61 -4.29 -5.19 14.04
C TYR A 61 -4.24 -4.05 13.02
N ASP A 62 -4.41 -2.80 13.46
CA ASP A 62 -4.39 -1.64 12.56
C ASP A 62 -3.04 -1.50 11.86
N ARG A 63 -1.97 -1.78 12.59
CA ARG A 63 -0.62 -1.77 12.03
C ARG A 63 -0.41 -2.90 11.02
N VAL A 64 -0.93 -4.08 11.32
CA VAL A 64 -0.87 -5.23 10.41
C VAL A 64 -1.57 -4.90 9.10
N ILE A 65 -2.81 -4.41 9.15
CA ILE A 65 -3.58 -4.02 7.99
C ILE A 65 -2.85 -2.93 7.18
N GLY A 66 -2.32 -1.92 7.86
CA GLY A 66 -1.59 -0.83 7.21
C GLY A 66 -0.37 -1.30 6.44
N THR A 67 0.47 -2.08 7.08
CA THR A 67 1.70 -2.60 6.47
C THR A 67 1.39 -3.58 5.33
N LEU A 68 0.41 -4.45 5.50
CA LEU A 68 -0.04 -5.38 4.47
C LEU A 68 -0.60 -4.64 3.26
N SER A 69 -1.43 -3.62 3.47
CA SER A 69 -2.06 -2.86 2.39
C SER A 69 -1.01 -2.17 1.52
N GLU A 70 -0.02 -1.53 2.12
CA GLU A 70 1.08 -0.91 1.39
C GLU A 70 1.93 -1.94 0.62
N ALA A 71 2.29 -3.03 1.29
CA ALA A 71 3.10 -4.09 0.68
C ALA A 71 2.35 -4.78 -0.47
N LEU A 72 1.06 -5.02 -0.30
CA LEU A 72 0.20 -5.63 -1.30
C LEU A 72 0.03 -4.73 -2.52
N LEU A 73 -0.22 -3.43 -2.31
CA LEU A 73 -0.29 -2.48 -3.42
C LEU A 73 1.01 -2.48 -4.23
N HIS A 74 2.15 -2.40 -3.54
CA HIS A 74 3.45 -2.43 -4.21
C HIS A 74 3.66 -3.74 -4.98
N PHE A 75 3.29 -4.87 -4.40
CA PHE A 75 3.33 -6.16 -5.09
C PHE A 75 2.47 -6.17 -6.35
N MET A 76 1.22 -5.71 -6.26
CA MET A 76 0.29 -5.65 -7.39
C MET A 76 0.81 -4.75 -8.52
N LEU A 77 1.37 -3.61 -8.17
CA LEU A 77 2.00 -2.71 -9.16
C LEU A 77 3.20 -3.38 -9.83
N THR A 78 4.03 -4.05 -9.04
CA THR A 78 5.23 -4.73 -9.55
C THR A 78 4.88 -5.85 -10.54
N ILE A 79 3.93 -6.71 -10.22
CA ILE A 79 3.52 -7.80 -11.12
C ILE A 79 2.79 -7.29 -12.37
N SER A 80 2.20 -6.09 -12.29
CA SER A 80 1.57 -5.41 -13.41
C SER A 80 2.56 -4.59 -14.24
N THR A 81 3.84 -4.67 -13.94
CA THR A 81 4.94 -3.93 -14.57
C THR A 81 4.80 -2.40 -14.45
N LEU A 82 4.14 -1.94 -13.41
CA LEU A 82 3.99 -0.51 -13.10
C LEU A 82 5.03 -0.12 -12.05
N PRO A 83 6.03 0.70 -12.40
CA PRO A 83 7.03 1.14 -11.43
C PRO A 83 6.41 2.01 -10.36
N SER A 84 6.90 1.89 -9.14
CA SER A 84 6.50 2.73 -8.01
C SER A 84 7.62 2.87 -6.99
N GLU A 85 7.59 3.94 -6.23
CA GLU A 85 8.49 4.15 -5.09
C GLU A 85 7.67 4.28 -3.81
N ARG A 86 8.22 3.78 -2.70
CA ARG A 86 7.54 3.74 -1.39
C ARG A 86 8.29 4.58 -0.37
N LYS A 87 7.53 5.10 0.61
CA LYS A 87 8.07 5.78 1.79
C LYS A 87 9.06 6.88 1.45
N ILE A 88 8.64 7.78 0.56
CA ILE A 88 9.46 8.91 0.16
C ILE A 88 9.30 10.04 1.17
N ARG A 89 10.39 10.36 1.84
CA ARG A 89 10.44 11.49 2.76
C ARG A 89 10.70 12.78 1.99
N LEU A 90 9.73 13.69 2.00
CA LEU A 90 9.87 15.01 1.39
C LEU A 90 10.54 16.00 2.35
N ASN A 91 10.19 15.90 3.64
CA ASN A 91 10.78 16.72 4.72
C ASN A 91 10.60 16.00 6.05
N SER A 92 10.91 16.66 7.18
CA SER A 92 10.81 16.06 8.51
C SER A 92 9.40 15.61 8.90
N GLU A 93 8.36 16.20 8.31
CA GLU A 93 6.97 15.98 8.68
C GLU A 93 6.17 15.22 7.63
N LEU A 94 6.61 15.22 6.38
CA LEU A 94 5.83 14.70 5.26
C LEU A 94 6.51 13.52 4.59
N VAL A 95 5.86 12.36 4.67
CA VAL A 95 6.24 11.13 3.98
C VAL A 95 5.13 10.72 3.03
N ILE A 96 5.47 10.48 1.78
CA ILE A 96 4.56 9.91 0.78
C ILE A 96 4.65 8.39 0.86
N ASP A 97 3.53 7.72 0.99
CA ASP A 97 3.50 6.26 1.11
C ASP A 97 3.87 5.57 -0.20
N VAL A 98 3.24 5.96 -1.32
CA VAL A 98 3.54 5.41 -2.64
C VAL A 98 3.46 6.50 -3.70
N VAL A 99 4.43 6.53 -4.60
CA VAL A 99 4.43 7.39 -5.80
C VAL A 99 4.52 6.51 -7.04
N ILE A 100 3.69 6.77 -8.02
CA ILE A 100 3.67 6.10 -9.31
C ILE A 100 3.96 7.15 -10.40
N PRO A 101 4.95 6.99 -11.26
CA PRO A 101 5.95 5.92 -11.26
C PRO A 101 7.11 6.14 -10.29
N ASN A 102 7.50 7.38 -10.01
CA ASN A 102 8.62 7.72 -9.12
C ASN A 102 8.61 9.22 -8.75
N LEU A 103 9.42 9.58 -7.78
CA LEU A 103 9.52 10.96 -7.29
C LEU A 103 10.02 11.93 -8.36
N ARG A 104 10.99 11.53 -9.17
CA ARG A 104 11.52 12.37 -10.24
C ARG A 104 10.41 12.77 -11.21
N ASN A 105 9.60 11.83 -11.63
CA ASN A 105 8.49 12.08 -12.54
C ASN A 105 7.42 12.96 -11.88
N LEU A 106 7.14 12.75 -10.60
CA LEU A 106 6.22 13.58 -9.83
C LEU A 106 6.66 15.05 -9.84
N LYS A 107 7.94 15.31 -9.65
CA LYS A 107 8.49 16.67 -9.65
C LYS A 107 8.52 17.33 -11.03
N THR A 108 8.75 16.55 -12.09
CA THR A 108 8.91 17.09 -13.46
C THR A 108 7.62 17.08 -14.26
N ASN A 109 6.75 16.12 -14.04
CA ASN A 109 5.48 15.97 -14.77
C ASN A 109 4.39 15.39 -13.86
N PRO A 110 3.88 16.18 -12.90
CA PRO A 110 2.89 15.71 -11.94
C PRO A 110 1.59 15.20 -12.58
N SER A 111 1.21 15.72 -13.77
CA SER A 111 0.01 15.27 -14.47
C SER A 111 0.04 13.78 -14.86
N LYS A 112 1.23 13.19 -14.94
CA LYS A 112 1.45 11.76 -15.24
C LYS A 112 1.93 10.95 -14.03
N SER A 113 1.72 11.47 -12.85
CA SER A 113 2.14 10.82 -11.61
C SER A 113 0.98 10.72 -10.65
N ILE A 114 0.96 9.66 -9.86
CA ILE A 114 -0.09 9.41 -8.85
C ILE A 114 0.59 9.27 -7.49
N ILE A 115 0.03 9.94 -6.50
CA ILE A 115 0.35 9.72 -5.09
C ILE A 115 -0.73 8.82 -4.49
N VAL A 116 -0.32 7.78 -3.78
CA VAL A 116 -1.24 6.98 -2.97
C VAL A 116 -0.85 7.15 -1.51
N GLN A 117 -1.80 7.60 -0.70
CA GLN A 117 -1.59 7.86 0.70
C GLN A 117 -2.56 7.02 1.54
N PHE A 118 -2.03 6.30 2.51
CA PHE A 118 -2.80 5.44 3.42
C PHE A 118 -3.09 6.20 4.71
N ILE A 119 -4.37 6.28 5.07
CA ILE A 119 -4.83 7.02 6.25
C ILE A 119 -5.29 6.03 7.32
N LYS A 120 -4.60 6.03 8.45
CA LYS A 120 -4.93 5.21 9.63
C LYS A 120 -5.88 5.93 10.58
N GLN A 121 -5.71 7.24 10.71
CA GLN A 121 -6.46 8.08 11.64
C GLN A 121 -6.86 9.38 10.98
N GLY A 122 -8.00 9.95 11.43
CA GLY A 122 -8.53 11.20 10.88
C GLY A 122 -7.54 12.36 10.81
N PRO A 123 -6.72 12.63 11.87
CA PRO A 123 -5.73 13.72 11.83
C PRO A 123 -4.72 13.64 10.69
N GLU A 124 -4.42 12.45 10.17
CA GLU A 124 -3.52 12.27 9.02
C GLU A 124 -4.06 12.93 7.74
N LEU A 125 -5.37 13.12 7.64
CA LEU A 125 -5.98 13.83 6.52
C LEU A 125 -5.48 15.27 6.38
N ASN A 126 -5.08 15.90 7.48
CA ASN A 126 -4.52 17.25 7.47
C ASN A 126 -3.19 17.33 6.69
N ASN A 127 -2.47 16.23 6.61
CA ASN A 127 -1.22 16.15 5.86
C ASN A 127 -1.46 16.01 4.35
N VAL A 128 -2.64 15.59 3.93
CA VAL A 128 -2.98 15.43 2.51
C VAL A 128 -2.97 16.78 1.79
N SER A 129 -3.47 17.84 2.43
CA SER A 129 -3.45 19.19 1.86
C SER A 129 -2.03 19.68 1.58
N LYS A 130 -1.03 19.21 2.33
CA LYS A 130 0.38 19.54 2.13
C LYS A 130 0.96 18.90 0.86
N LEU A 131 0.32 17.89 0.29
CA LEU A 131 0.75 17.25 -0.95
C LEU A 131 0.42 18.08 -2.19
N GLU A 132 -0.49 19.02 -2.09
CA GLU A 132 -0.96 19.84 -3.22
C GLU A 132 0.16 20.66 -3.87
N PHE A 133 1.17 21.05 -3.10
CA PHE A 133 2.30 21.82 -3.67
C PHE A 133 3.18 20.98 -4.59
N ILE A 134 3.23 19.64 -4.40
CA ILE A 134 4.01 18.75 -5.26
C ILE A 134 3.13 18.04 -6.29
N GLN A 135 1.85 17.82 -5.98
CA GLN A 135 0.84 17.26 -6.88
C GLN A 135 -0.36 18.19 -6.97
N PRO A 136 -0.35 19.15 -7.91
CA PRO A 136 -1.46 20.11 -8.04
C PRO A 136 -2.74 19.50 -8.61
N ASN A 137 -2.66 18.31 -9.22
CA ASN A 137 -3.83 17.61 -9.74
C ASN A 137 -4.43 16.75 -8.63
N HIS A 138 -5.54 17.20 -8.05
CA HIS A 138 -6.20 16.53 -6.92
C HIS A 138 -6.67 15.11 -7.27
N GLU A 139 -7.09 14.87 -8.50
CA GLU A 139 -7.50 13.56 -9.00
C GLU A 139 -6.36 12.53 -9.02
N ASN A 140 -5.12 12.99 -8.94
CA ASN A 140 -3.93 12.14 -8.88
C ASN A 140 -3.39 11.94 -7.46
N ILE A 141 -4.13 12.38 -6.46
CA ILE A 141 -3.87 12.06 -5.05
C ILE A 141 -4.95 11.07 -4.59
N TRP A 142 -4.57 9.83 -4.41
CA TRP A 142 -5.46 8.75 -4.00
C TRP A 142 -5.30 8.47 -2.52
N ILE A 143 -6.42 8.54 -1.80
CA ILE A 143 -6.48 8.28 -0.37
C ILE A 143 -7.08 6.91 -0.14
N VAL A 144 -6.36 6.06 0.57
CA VAL A 144 -6.82 4.72 0.96
C VAL A 144 -7.06 4.69 2.46
N PHE A 145 -8.26 4.34 2.86
CA PHE A 145 -8.66 4.20 4.25
C PHE A 145 -8.67 2.73 4.64
N TYR A 146 -8.15 2.41 5.81
CA TYR A 146 -8.19 1.05 6.37
C TYR A 146 -9.56 0.68 6.93
N ARG A 147 -10.38 1.69 7.21
CA ARG A 147 -11.73 1.56 7.75
C ARG A 147 -12.67 2.43 6.94
N PRO A 148 -13.98 2.13 6.94
CA PRO A 148 -14.99 3.02 6.35
C PRO A 148 -14.86 4.45 6.89
N LEU A 149 -15.13 5.44 6.04
CA LEU A 149 -15.04 6.87 6.41
C LEU A 149 -15.88 7.23 7.64
N SER A 150 -16.98 6.54 7.87
CA SER A 150 -17.84 6.72 9.05
C SER A 150 -17.11 6.45 10.38
N ASP A 151 -16.04 5.66 10.35
CA ASP A 151 -15.28 5.25 11.53
C ASP A 151 -14.01 6.09 11.73
N VAL A 152 -13.70 6.97 10.79
CA VAL A 152 -12.57 7.91 10.86
C VAL A 152 -13.04 9.18 11.54
N LYS A 153 -12.82 9.25 12.85
CA LYS A 153 -13.13 10.43 13.67
C LYS A 153 -11.89 11.26 13.93
#